data_50c6916dd627c119f45bd20e012f1694
#
_entry.id   50c6916dd627c119f45bd20e012f1694
#
_cell.length_a   1.000
_cell.length_b   1.000
_cell.length_c   1.000
_cell.angle_alpha   90.00
_cell.angle_beta   90.00
_cell.angle_gamma   90.00
#
_symmetry.space_group_name_H-M   'P 1'
#
loop_
_entity.id
_entity.type
_entity.pdbx_description
1 polymer ?
#
loop_
_entity_poly.entity_id
_entity_poly.type
_entity_poly.pdbx_seq_one_letter_code
_entity_poly.pdbx_strand_id
1 'polypeptide(L)'
;VLGRRLGGELLRLRDAAAKTQQQAAEVISATNSKIVKMERGWVPMRDPDIRALCEFYGLVDGKAVTQLLELARLDRERRKAKGWWQDSPHPGALTEYIAMEDAASRVRTWQLSLVPGLFQTPEYARALAVSEGVGPWEDPAEIERVVDIRMRRQDRLTGERPLKVYAVVWEAALRQLIGGSVTMRGQLERLLEIAGLENVRLQVLPFHAGGHPCVTGPFTILSFNEDEAVDVVQADTIASSVWVENEVTSSAYGDLFDRTARRSLAQRDSVQLIEAIRQEI
;
A
#
# COMPACT_ATOMS: atom_id res chain seq x y z
N VAL A 1 6.43 6.01 5.39
CA VAL A 1 5.91 5.11 6.42
C VAL A 1 6.77 5.17 7.65
N LEU A 2 7.99 4.59 7.66
CA LEU A 2 8.83 4.62 8.86
C LEU A 2 9.12 6.03 9.34
N GLY A 3 9.40 6.96 8.41
CA GLY A 3 9.60 8.37 8.74
C GLY A 3 8.35 9.03 9.33
N ARG A 4 7.15 8.69 8.84
CA ARG A 4 5.89 9.21 9.40
C ARG A 4 5.61 8.64 10.78
N ARG A 5 5.85 7.32 10.99
CA ARG A 5 5.73 6.69 12.30
C ARG A 5 6.68 7.33 13.32
N LEU A 6 7.96 7.44 12.96
CA LEU A 6 8.95 8.12 13.79
C LEU A 6 8.56 9.57 14.08
N GLY A 7 8.12 10.32 13.05
CA GLY A 7 7.68 11.70 13.21
C GLY A 7 6.45 11.83 14.09
N GLY A 8 5.48 10.93 13.95
CA GLY A 8 4.28 10.88 14.78
C GLY A 8 4.58 10.60 16.25
N GLU A 9 5.54 9.70 16.54
CA GLU A 9 5.98 9.45 17.91
C GLU A 9 6.69 10.65 18.51
N LEU A 10 7.57 11.33 17.76
CA LEU A 10 8.21 12.55 18.22
C LEU A 10 7.21 13.67 18.47
N LEU A 11 6.20 13.83 17.60
CA LEU A 11 5.09 14.77 17.79
C LEU A 11 4.33 14.47 19.09
N ARG A 12 3.95 13.21 19.31
CA ARG A 12 3.24 12.77 20.50
C ARG A 12 4.06 13.04 21.79
N LEU A 13 5.36 12.75 21.77
CA LEU A 13 6.27 13.03 22.88
C LEU A 13 6.40 14.53 23.14
N ARG A 14 6.50 15.35 22.09
CA ARG A 14 6.57 16.81 22.22
C ARG A 14 5.30 17.38 22.84
N ASP A 15 4.14 16.95 22.35
CA ASP A 15 2.85 17.42 22.86
C ASP A 15 2.63 16.98 24.32
N ALA A 16 2.99 15.73 24.67
CA ALA A 16 2.94 15.24 26.05
C ALA A 16 3.84 16.03 27.00
N ALA A 17 5.00 16.49 26.49
CA ALA A 17 5.92 17.34 27.24
C ALA A 17 5.53 18.84 27.25
N ALA A 18 4.40 19.19 26.63
CA ALA A 18 3.93 20.58 26.45
C ALA A 18 4.99 21.52 25.81
N LYS A 19 5.79 21.00 24.87
CA LYS A 19 6.85 21.76 24.18
C LYS A 19 6.35 22.26 22.84
N THR A 20 6.86 23.45 22.43
CA THR A 20 6.57 24.02 21.11
C THR A 20 7.56 23.49 20.05
N GLN A 21 7.16 23.52 18.79
CA GLN A 21 8.07 23.21 17.67
C GLN A 21 9.28 24.15 17.62
N GLN A 22 9.11 25.42 18.01
CA GLN A 22 10.18 26.39 18.07
C GLN A 22 11.25 25.97 19.12
N GLN A 23 10.83 25.59 20.32
CA GLN A 23 11.74 25.09 21.36
C GLN A 23 12.47 23.81 20.93
N ALA A 24 11.76 22.89 20.27
CA ALA A 24 12.36 21.68 19.71
C ALA A 24 13.41 22.00 18.61
N ALA A 25 13.14 23.00 17.79
CA ALA A 25 14.10 23.47 16.76
C ALA A 25 15.38 24.02 17.37
N GLU A 26 15.27 24.81 18.45
CA GLU A 26 16.42 25.35 19.17
C GLU A 26 17.34 24.27 19.73
N VAL A 27 16.75 23.20 20.30
CA VAL A 27 17.50 22.06 20.88
C VAL A 27 18.40 21.37 19.85
N ILE A 28 17.96 21.23 18.62
CA ILE A 28 18.75 20.57 17.56
C ILE A 28 19.42 21.58 16.60
N SER A 29 19.47 22.87 16.97
CA SER A 29 20.05 23.95 16.15
C SER A 29 19.46 23.95 14.74
N ALA A 30 18.13 23.88 14.62
CA ALA A 30 17.41 23.78 13.36
C ALA A 30 16.32 24.89 13.24
N THR A 31 15.64 24.89 12.10
CA THR A 31 14.50 25.77 11.87
C THR A 31 13.20 25.09 12.31
N ASN A 32 12.18 25.89 12.67
CA ASN A 32 10.84 25.38 12.93
C ASN A 32 10.31 24.54 11.76
N SER A 33 10.54 24.97 10.52
CA SER A 33 10.17 24.23 9.31
C SER A 33 10.81 22.83 9.24
N LYS A 34 12.04 22.64 9.78
CA LYS A 34 12.66 21.33 9.84
C LYS A 34 11.92 20.42 10.83
N ILE A 35 11.53 20.92 12.00
CA ILE A 35 10.74 20.15 12.98
C ILE A 35 9.41 19.73 12.38
N VAL A 36 8.67 20.63 11.73
CA VAL A 36 7.43 20.32 11.01
C VAL A 36 7.63 19.18 10.01
N LYS A 37 8.69 19.25 9.20
CA LYS A 37 9.01 18.20 8.23
C LYS A 37 9.41 16.87 8.89
N MET A 38 10.11 16.91 10.03
CA MET A 38 10.47 15.72 10.81
C MET A 38 9.21 15.07 11.40
N GLU A 39 8.34 15.83 12.06
CA GLU A 39 7.09 15.35 12.65
C GLU A 39 6.12 14.78 11.60
N ARG A 40 6.17 15.30 10.37
CA ARG A 40 5.43 14.74 9.22
C ARG A 40 6.14 13.57 8.53
N GLY A 41 7.36 13.22 8.97
CA GLY A 41 8.15 12.15 8.34
C GLY A 41 8.62 12.45 6.92
N TRP A 42 8.65 13.72 6.51
CA TRP A 42 9.03 14.11 5.15
C TRP A 42 10.54 14.13 4.90
N VAL A 43 11.33 14.18 5.97
CA VAL A 43 12.79 14.23 5.90
C VAL A 43 13.41 13.12 6.74
N PRO A 44 14.56 12.54 6.31
CA PRO A 44 15.27 11.58 7.13
C PRO A 44 15.79 12.25 8.41
N MET A 45 15.77 11.53 9.51
CA MET A 45 16.22 12.03 10.82
C MET A 45 17.57 11.43 11.19
N ARG A 46 18.43 12.24 11.79
CA ARG A 46 19.75 11.81 12.27
C ARG A 46 19.65 11.35 13.73
N ASP A 47 20.42 10.34 14.10
CA ASP A 47 20.42 9.79 15.46
C ASP A 47 20.69 10.85 16.53
N PRO A 48 21.65 11.79 16.37
CA PRO A 48 21.86 12.86 17.34
C PRO A 48 20.64 13.75 17.54
N ASP A 49 19.91 14.08 16.43
CA ASP A 49 18.72 14.93 16.51
C ASP A 49 17.61 14.22 17.32
N ILE A 50 17.41 12.90 17.08
CA ILE A 50 16.42 12.10 17.80
C ILE A 50 16.76 12.00 19.29
N ARG A 51 18.03 11.72 19.63
CA ARG A 51 18.47 11.62 21.03
C ARG A 51 18.24 12.94 21.78
N ALA A 52 18.63 14.07 21.19
CA ALA A 52 18.45 15.39 21.78
C ALA A 52 16.97 15.73 22.00
N LEU A 53 16.10 15.39 21.02
CA LEU A 53 14.66 15.60 21.15
C LEU A 53 14.03 14.69 22.21
N CYS A 54 14.41 13.40 22.26
CA CYS A 54 13.92 12.48 23.29
C CYS A 54 14.28 12.96 24.71
N GLU A 55 15.52 13.38 24.91
CA GLU A 55 15.98 13.95 26.18
C GLU A 55 15.19 15.20 26.53
N PHE A 56 15.01 16.12 25.59
CA PHE A 56 14.27 17.36 25.79
C PHE A 56 12.78 17.14 26.10
N TYR A 57 12.19 16.08 25.54
CA TYR A 57 10.79 15.68 25.80
C TYR A 57 10.64 14.83 27.07
N GLY A 58 11.75 14.53 27.77
CA GLY A 58 11.73 13.77 29.02
C GLY A 58 11.55 12.26 28.84
N LEU A 59 11.85 11.72 27.65
CA LEU A 59 11.84 10.29 27.41
C LEU A 59 13.13 9.65 28.00
N VAL A 60 13.01 9.07 29.20
CA VAL A 60 14.12 8.46 29.94
C VAL A 60 14.28 6.96 29.65
N ASP A 61 13.26 6.33 29.06
CA ASP A 61 13.32 4.90 28.74
C ASP A 61 14.28 4.64 27.57
N GLY A 62 15.45 4.10 27.92
CA GLY A 62 16.49 3.76 26.94
C GLY A 62 16.02 2.73 25.90
N LYS A 63 15.07 1.85 26.20
CA LYS A 63 14.50 0.90 25.27
C LYS A 63 13.63 1.61 24.23
N ALA A 64 12.80 2.54 24.66
CA ALA A 64 11.97 3.36 23.76
C ALA A 64 12.83 4.24 22.84
N VAL A 65 13.90 4.86 23.37
CA VAL A 65 14.86 5.63 22.55
C VAL A 65 15.52 4.73 21.50
N THR A 66 15.92 3.51 21.87
CA THR A 66 16.53 2.56 20.94
C THR A 66 15.58 2.16 19.82
N GLN A 67 14.30 1.96 20.10
CA GLN A 67 13.27 1.67 19.09
C GLN A 67 13.11 2.83 18.08
N LEU A 68 13.10 4.09 18.56
CA LEU A 68 13.03 5.26 17.69
C LEU A 68 14.27 5.41 16.80
N LEU A 69 15.45 5.10 17.31
CA LEU A 69 16.70 5.10 16.54
C LEU A 69 16.71 4.01 15.49
N GLU A 70 16.18 2.83 15.80
CA GLU A 70 16.05 1.73 14.83
C GLU A 70 15.06 2.09 13.72
N LEU A 71 13.92 2.69 14.05
CA LEU A 71 13.00 3.22 13.05
C LEU A 71 13.67 4.25 12.11
N ALA A 72 14.50 5.13 12.69
CA ALA A 72 15.23 6.12 11.90
C ALA A 72 16.28 5.47 10.98
N ARG A 73 17.00 4.46 11.47
CA ARG A 73 17.96 3.70 10.68
C ARG A 73 17.28 3.03 9.50
N LEU A 74 16.19 2.30 9.75
CA LEU A 74 15.40 1.62 8.72
C LEU A 74 14.81 2.62 7.70
N ASP A 75 14.30 3.79 8.15
CA ASP A 75 13.81 4.83 7.24
C ASP A 75 14.92 5.35 6.32
N ARG A 76 16.12 5.62 6.88
CA ARG A 76 17.26 6.06 6.08
C ARG A 76 17.73 5.00 5.08
N GLU A 77 17.75 3.74 5.47
CA GLU A 77 18.11 2.63 4.58
C GLU A 77 17.10 2.49 3.44
N ARG A 78 15.81 2.51 3.74
CA ARG A 78 14.75 2.48 2.71
C ARG A 78 14.83 3.68 1.77
N ARG A 79 15.10 4.89 2.27
CA ARG A 79 15.29 6.08 1.43
C ARG A 79 16.55 6.00 0.56
N LYS A 80 17.57 5.24 0.98
CA LYS A 80 18.79 4.97 0.20
C LYS A 80 18.65 3.79 -0.75
N ALA A 81 17.70 2.88 -0.48
CA ALA A 81 17.46 1.74 -1.35
C ALA A 81 17.03 2.24 -2.73
N LYS A 82 17.95 2.14 -3.69
CA LYS A 82 17.67 2.44 -5.10
C LYS A 82 17.00 1.22 -5.69
N GLY A 83 15.68 1.26 -5.75
CA GLY A 83 14.92 0.26 -6.49
C GLY A 83 14.70 0.68 -7.93
N TRP A 84 14.35 -0.28 -8.79
CA TRP A 84 14.04 -0.08 -10.20
C TRP A 84 12.93 0.96 -10.45
N TRP A 85 12.12 1.27 -9.42
CA TRP A 85 11.03 2.23 -9.46
C TRP A 85 11.47 3.71 -9.38
N GLN A 86 12.74 3.99 -9.08
CA GLN A 86 13.25 5.38 -8.97
C GLN A 86 13.38 6.08 -10.32
N ASP A 87 13.56 5.31 -11.37
CA ASP A 87 13.61 5.81 -12.75
C ASP A 87 12.20 5.98 -13.35
N SER A 88 11.17 5.74 -12.54
CA SER A 88 9.78 5.89 -12.94
C SER A 88 9.35 7.35 -12.96
N PRO A 89 8.76 7.85 -14.05
CA PRO A 89 8.33 9.25 -14.19
C PRO A 89 7.08 9.60 -13.37
N HIS A 90 6.64 8.72 -12.46
CA HIS A 90 5.36 8.87 -11.77
C HIS A 90 5.38 9.78 -10.56
N PRO A 91 4.22 10.42 -10.24
CA PRO A 91 4.05 11.21 -9.03
C PRO A 91 4.43 10.41 -7.77
N GLY A 92 5.04 11.08 -6.81
CA GLY A 92 5.64 10.49 -5.61
C GLY A 92 4.80 9.46 -4.84
N ALA A 93 3.45 9.52 -4.92
CA ALA A 93 2.55 8.59 -4.25
C ALA A 93 2.65 7.15 -4.79
N LEU A 94 2.71 6.96 -6.12
CA LEU A 94 2.86 5.63 -6.72
C LEU A 94 4.24 5.05 -6.46
N THR A 95 5.29 5.87 -6.54
CA THR A 95 6.67 5.46 -6.22
C THR A 95 6.77 5.01 -4.76
N GLU A 96 6.12 5.73 -3.83
CA GLU A 96 6.06 5.36 -2.41
C GLU A 96 5.33 4.02 -2.23
N TYR A 97 4.20 3.82 -2.90
CA TYR A 97 3.45 2.57 -2.85
C TYR A 97 4.28 1.38 -3.35
N ILE A 98 4.95 1.51 -4.50
CA ILE A 98 5.78 0.44 -5.08
C ILE A 98 6.92 0.06 -4.13
N ALA A 99 7.60 1.05 -3.56
CA ALA A 99 8.67 0.81 -2.59
C ALA A 99 8.18 0.07 -1.33
N MET A 100 6.94 0.35 -0.91
CA MET A 100 6.30 -0.31 0.22
C MET A 100 5.89 -1.74 -0.12
N GLU A 101 5.26 -1.94 -1.27
CA GLU A 101 4.85 -3.26 -1.78
C GLU A 101 6.07 -4.17 -1.98
N ASP A 102 7.17 -3.62 -2.52
CA ASP A 102 8.42 -4.36 -2.71
C ASP A 102 9.05 -4.81 -1.38
N ALA A 103 8.95 -4.00 -0.33
CA ALA A 103 9.43 -4.34 1.00
C ALA A 103 8.46 -5.24 1.79
N ALA A 104 7.19 -5.33 1.38
CA ALA A 104 6.19 -6.11 2.10
C ALA A 104 6.45 -7.61 1.97
N SER A 105 6.06 -8.34 3.02
CA SER A 105 6.04 -9.80 3.04
C SER A 105 4.66 -10.36 2.71
N ARG A 106 3.62 -9.57 2.96
CA ARG A 106 2.22 -9.92 2.69
C ARG A 106 1.42 -8.69 2.29
N VAL A 107 0.53 -8.88 1.33
CA VAL A 107 -0.47 -7.91 0.89
C VAL A 107 -1.86 -8.50 1.10
N ARG A 108 -2.76 -7.74 1.74
CA ARG A 108 -4.19 -8.01 1.77
C ARG A 108 -4.89 -6.86 1.04
N THR A 109 -5.68 -7.16 0.01
CA THR A 109 -6.34 -6.12 -0.78
C THR A 109 -7.82 -6.40 -0.96
N TRP A 110 -8.64 -5.38 -0.74
CA TRP A 110 -10.05 -5.35 -1.06
C TRP A 110 -10.29 -4.45 -2.27
N GLN A 111 -10.93 -4.97 -3.31
CA GLN A 111 -11.16 -4.28 -4.56
C GLN A 111 -12.63 -4.31 -4.96
N LEU A 112 -13.20 -3.12 -5.21
CA LEU A 112 -14.61 -2.93 -5.54
C LEU A 112 -14.89 -2.97 -7.05
N SER A 113 -14.09 -2.28 -7.84
CA SER A 113 -14.38 -1.99 -9.24
C SER A 113 -13.29 -2.43 -10.21
N LEU A 114 -12.08 -2.71 -9.70
CA LEU A 114 -10.93 -3.04 -10.52
C LEU A 114 -10.32 -4.37 -10.10
N VAL A 115 -9.66 -5.03 -11.03
CA VAL A 115 -8.75 -6.14 -10.72
C VAL A 115 -7.52 -5.58 -10.01
N PRO A 116 -7.02 -6.21 -8.90
CA PRO A 116 -5.79 -5.80 -8.23
C PRO A 116 -4.63 -5.61 -9.20
N GLY A 117 -3.83 -4.55 -9.03
CA GLY A 117 -2.74 -4.23 -9.95
C GLY A 117 -1.71 -5.34 -10.14
N LEU A 118 -1.44 -6.15 -9.10
CA LEU A 118 -0.58 -7.34 -9.19
C LEU A 118 -1.15 -8.48 -10.05
N PHE A 119 -2.42 -8.41 -10.42
CA PHE A 119 -3.12 -9.48 -11.15
C PHE A 119 -3.54 -9.04 -12.56
N GLN A 120 -3.26 -7.79 -12.95
CA GLN A 120 -3.67 -7.24 -14.24
C GLN A 120 -2.83 -7.81 -15.38
N THR A 121 -3.46 -7.97 -16.56
CA THR A 121 -2.73 -8.17 -17.83
C THR A 121 -2.26 -6.82 -18.40
N PRO A 122 -1.27 -6.81 -19.34
CA PRO A 122 -0.86 -5.58 -20.01
C PRO A 122 -2.03 -4.88 -20.73
N GLU A 123 -2.90 -5.65 -21.40
CA GLU A 123 -4.05 -5.15 -22.15
C GLU A 123 -5.07 -4.48 -21.23
N TYR A 124 -5.38 -5.12 -20.10
CA TYR A 124 -6.28 -4.55 -19.08
C TYR A 124 -5.69 -3.26 -18.49
N ALA A 125 -4.41 -3.29 -18.12
CA ALA A 125 -3.72 -2.13 -17.56
C ALA A 125 -3.69 -0.94 -18.53
N ARG A 126 -3.43 -1.22 -19.82
CA ARG A 126 -3.46 -0.20 -20.89
C ARG A 126 -4.87 0.37 -21.09
N ALA A 127 -5.88 -0.49 -21.17
CA ALA A 127 -7.26 -0.07 -21.33
C ALA A 127 -7.73 0.81 -20.16
N LEU A 128 -7.32 0.47 -18.94
CA LEU A 128 -7.60 1.25 -17.74
C LEU A 128 -6.93 2.64 -17.83
N ALA A 129 -5.64 2.71 -18.16
CA ALA A 129 -4.91 3.97 -18.31
C ALA A 129 -5.55 4.90 -19.35
N VAL A 130 -5.96 4.34 -20.50
CA VAL A 130 -6.68 5.10 -21.53
C VAL A 130 -8.03 5.62 -21.04
N SER A 131 -8.76 4.84 -20.23
CA SER A 131 -10.10 5.22 -19.75
C SER A 131 -10.09 6.29 -18.66
N GLU A 132 -8.98 6.43 -17.92
CA GLU A 132 -8.83 7.44 -16.87
C GLU A 132 -8.76 8.87 -17.45
N GLY A 133 -8.28 9.04 -18.68
CA GLY A 133 -8.43 10.26 -19.51
C GLY A 133 -7.98 11.60 -18.90
N VAL A 134 -7.25 11.60 -17.79
CA VAL A 134 -6.87 12.81 -17.04
C VAL A 134 -5.35 12.81 -16.79
N GLY A 135 -4.65 13.88 -17.23
CA GLY A 135 -3.24 14.08 -16.96
C GLY A 135 -2.29 13.47 -17.99
N PRO A 136 -1.12 12.91 -17.59
CA PRO A 136 -0.08 12.46 -18.52
C PRO A 136 -0.47 11.23 -19.37
N TRP A 137 -1.68 10.71 -19.21
CA TRP A 137 -2.23 9.56 -19.93
C TRP A 137 -2.60 9.83 -21.39
N GLU A 138 -2.40 11.05 -21.87
CA GLU A 138 -2.59 11.39 -23.30
C GLU A 138 -1.39 10.96 -24.17
N ASP A 139 -0.20 10.77 -23.58
CA ASP A 139 0.98 10.30 -24.30
C ASP A 139 1.04 8.75 -24.29
N PRO A 140 0.97 8.08 -25.46
CA PRO A 140 1.10 6.64 -25.55
C PRO A 140 2.37 6.09 -24.90
N ALA A 141 3.48 6.83 -24.92
CA ALA A 141 4.72 6.41 -24.29
C ALA A 141 4.62 6.39 -22.75
N GLU A 142 3.87 7.30 -22.16
CA GLU A 142 3.61 7.29 -20.72
C GLU A 142 2.70 6.13 -20.32
N ILE A 143 1.69 5.82 -21.14
CA ILE A 143 0.81 4.66 -20.91
C ILE A 143 1.64 3.37 -20.87
N GLU A 144 2.52 3.15 -21.88
CA GLU A 144 3.36 1.96 -21.89
C GLU A 144 4.31 1.87 -20.70
N ARG A 145 4.87 2.99 -20.25
CA ARG A 145 5.70 3.02 -19.03
C ARG A 145 4.92 2.59 -17.78
N VAL A 146 3.67 3.00 -17.66
CA VAL A 146 2.79 2.57 -16.56
C VAL A 146 2.50 1.08 -16.63
N VAL A 147 2.22 0.57 -17.83
CA VAL A 147 2.00 -0.86 -18.06
C VAL A 147 3.27 -1.63 -17.66
N ASP A 148 4.44 -1.23 -18.12
CA ASP A 148 5.71 -1.87 -17.79
C ASP A 148 5.97 -1.91 -16.27
N ILE A 149 5.70 -0.82 -15.57
CA ILE A 149 5.82 -0.77 -14.12
C ILE A 149 4.86 -1.75 -13.44
N ARG A 150 3.61 -1.81 -13.89
CA ARG A 150 2.62 -2.76 -13.35
C ARG A 150 3.05 -4.21 -13.58
N MET A 151 3.57 -4.51 -14.78
CA MET A 151 4.07 -5.87 -15.07
C MET A 151 5.29 -6.21 -14.23
N ARG A 152 6.25 -5.31 -14.10
CA ARG A 152 7.44 -5.53 -13.29
C ARG A 152 7.15 -5.74 -11.80
N ARG A 153 6.11 -5.13 -11.26
CA ARG A 153 5.66 -5.41 -9.88
C ARG A 153 5.23 -6.86 -9.69
N GLN A 154 4.71 -7.51 -10.74
CA GLN A 154 4.25 -8.91 -10.67
C GLN A 154 5.39 -9.93 -10.50
N ASP A 155 6.66 -9.55 -10.76
CA ASP A 155 7.82 -10.39 -10.47
C ASP A 155 7.88 -10.80 -8.99
N ARG A 156 7.26 -10.00 -8.11
CA ARG A 156 7.11 -10.30 -6.68
C ARG A 156 6.19 -11.50 -6.39
N LEU A 157 5.38 -11.94 -7.34
CA LEU A 157 4.52 -13.12 -7.14
C LEU A 157 5.30 -14.44 -7.30
N THR A 158 6.38 -14.46 -8.08
CA THR A 158 7.08 -15.69 -8.47
C THR A 158 8.59 -15.67 -8.19
N GLY A 159 9.15 -14.57 -7.66
CA GLY A 159 10.57 -14.41 -7.37
C GLY A 159 11.08 -15.32 -6.23
N GLU A 160 12.34 -15.19 -5.84
CA GLU A 160 12.98 -15.99 -4.77
C GLU A 160 12.29 -15.85 -3.40
N ARG A 161 11.66 -14.72 -3.14
CA ARG A 161 10.86 -14.45 -1.94
C ARG A 161 9.45 -14.03 -2.36
N PRO A 162 8.58 -14.97 -2.73
CA PRO A 162 7.26 -14.66 -3.25
C PRO A 162 6.43 -13.86 -2.24
N LEU A 163 5.83 -12.78 -2.72
CA LEU A 163 4.90 -11.98 -1.94
C LEU A 163 3.63 -12.79 -1.65
N LYS A 164 3.24 -12.88 -0.39
CA LYS A 164 1.95 -13.49 -0.03
C LYS A 164 0.83 -12.49 -0.32
N VAL A 165 -0.09 -12.85 -1.20
CA VAL A 165 -1.21 -11.98 -1.57
C VAL A 165 -2.53 -12.62 -1.19
N TYR A 166 -3.33 -11.90 -0.41
CA TYR A 166 -4.69 -12.26 -0.12
C TYR A 166 -5.61 -11.18 -0.70
N ALA A 167 -6.27 -11.49 -1.81
CA ALA A 167 -7.15 -10.57 -2.51
C ALA A 167 -8.62 -10.99 -2.35
N VAL A 168 -9.45 -10.03 -1.99
CA VAL A 168 -10.90 -10.13 -2.07
C VAL A 168 -11.38 -9.14 -3.12
N VAL A 169 -12.07 -9.63 -4.13
CA VAL A 169 -12.55 -8.82 -5.26
C VAL A 169 -14.08 -8.89 -5.29
N TRP A 170 -14.74 -7.76 -5.43
CA TRP A 170 -16.19 -7.77 -5.62
C TRP A 170 -16.54 -8.26 -7.02
N GLU A 171 -17.61 -9.02 -7.16
CA GLU A 171 -18.07 -9.58 -8.46
C GLU A 171 -18.22 -8.52 -9.55
N ALA A 172 -18.54 -7.26 -9.17
CA ALA A 172 -18.64 -6.15 -10.11
C ALA A 172 -17.35 -5.91 -10.91
N ALA A 173 -16.17 -6.02 -10.27
CA ALA A 173 -14.87 -5.84 -10.93
C ALA A 173 -14.60 -6.90 -12.00
N LEU A 174 -15.20 -8.06 -11.88
CA LEU A 174 -15.05 -9.17 -12.83
C LEU A 174 -16.01 -9.06 -14.03
N ARG A 175 -17.12 -8.33 -13.85
CA ARG A 175 -18.16 -8.14 -14.89
C ARG A 175 -18.02 -6.83 -15.65
N GLN A 176 -17.22 -5.91 -15.15
CA GLN A 176 -16.96 -4.64 -15.84
C GLN A 176 -16.03 -4.88 -17.04
N LEU A 177 -16.50 -4.60 -18.25
CA LEU A 177 -15.78 -4.88 -19.50
C LEU A 177 -14.72 -3.81 -19.80
N ILE A 178 -13.69 -3.69 -18.96
CA ILE A 178 -12.56 -2.79 -19.18
C ILE A 178 -11.77 -3.26 -20.41
N GLY A 179 -11.66 -2.41 -21.41
CA GLY A 179 -11.03 -2.74 -22.71
C GLY A 179 -11.87 -3.66 -23.61
N GLY A 180 -13.12 -3.93 -23.24
CA GLY A 180 -14.04 -4.79 -23.99
C GLY A 180 -13.90 -6.28 -23.65
N SER A 181 -14.77 -7.10 -24.28
CA SER A 181 -14.89 -8.55 -23.97
C SER A 181 -13.59 -9.33 -24.17
N VAL A 182 -12.82 -9.02 -25.22
CA VAL A 182 -11.57 -9.74 -25.52
C VAL A 182 -10.53 -9.51 -24.43
N THR A 183 -10.31 -8.25 -24.06
CA THR A 183 -9.38 -7.87 -22.98
C THR A 183 -9.82 -8.48 -21.65
N MET A 184 -11.12 -8.40 -21.33
CA MET A 184 -11.64 -8.89 -20.07
C MET A 184 -11.57 -10.42 -19.97
N ARG A 185 -11.80 -11.15 -21.07
CA ARG A 185 -11.63 -12.61 -21.12
C ARG A 185 -10.19 -13.00 -20.80
N GLY A 186 -9.19 -12.36 -21.41
CA GLY A 186 -7.77 -12.60 -21.10
C GLY A 186 -7.42 -12.24 -19.65
N GLN A 187 -8.05 -11.19 -19.11
CA GLN A 187 -7.87 -10.81 -17.70
C GLN A 187 -8.45 -11.85 -16.75
N LEU A 188 -9.60 -12.45 -17.05
CA LEU A 188 -10.17 -13.53 -16.24
C LEU A 188 -9.34 -14.82 -16.34
N GLU A 189 -8.80 -15.15 -17.52
CA GLU A 189 -7.82 -16.24 -17.66
C GLU A 189 -6.61 -16.04 -16.77
N ARG A 190 -6.06 -14.83 -16.75
CA ARG A 190 -4.94 -14.49 -15.87
C ARG A 190 -5.28 -14.65 -14.39
N LEU A 191 -6.48 -14.30 -13.96
CA LEU A 191 -6.93 -14.52 -12.58
C LEU A 191 -7.00 -16.01 -12.22
N LEU A 192 -7.43 -16.87 -13.14
CA LEU A 192 -7.44 -18.32 -12.94
C LEU A 192 -6.02 -18.89 -12.78
N GLU A 193 -5.07 -18.43 -13.60
CA GLU A 193 -3.64 -18.81 -13.48
C GLU A 193 -3.07 -18.41 -12.11
N ILE A 194 -3.28 -17.15 -11.72
CA ILE A 194 -2.77 -16.59 -10.46
C ILE A 194 -3.38 -17.27 -9.25
N ALA A 195 -4.67 -17.64 -9.32
CA ALA A 195 -5.33 -18.39 -8.25
C ALA A 195 -4.71 -19.78 -8.00
N GLY A 196 -3.92 -20.30 -8.94
CA GLY A 196 -3.15 -21.52 -8.79
C GLY A 196 -1.81 -21.37 -8.05
N LEU A 197 -1.36 -20.16 -7.76
CA LEU A 197 -0.10 -19.92 -7.05
C LEU A 197 -0.28 -20.17 -5.54
N GLU A 198 0.65 -20.89 -4.91
CA GLU A 198 0.58 -21.27 -3.48
C GLU A 198 0.59 -20.06 -2.52
N ASN A 199 1.21 -18.95 -2.94
CA ASN A 199 1.31 -17.71 -2.17
C ASN A 199 0.15 -16.74 -2.43
N VAL A 200 -0.83 -17.12 -3.27
CA VAL A 200 -1.98 -16.28 -3.59
C VAL A 200 -3.27 -16.91 -3.10
N ARG A 201 -4.06 -16.12 -2.38
CA ARG A 201 -5.45 -16.45 -2.06
C ARG A 201 -6.36 -15.43 -2.72
N LEU A 202 -7.17 -15.88 -3.69
CA LEU A 202 -8.15 -15.05 -4.40
C LEU A 202 -9.56 -15.49 -4.01
N GLN A 203 -10.34 -14.55 -3.48
CA GLN A 203 -11.75 -14.75 -3.16
C GLN A 203 -12.61 -13.70 -3.85
N VAL A 204 -13.80 -14.10 -4.25
CA VAL A 204 -14.80 -13.20 -4.83
C VAL A 204 -15.91 -12.98 -3.82
N LEU A 205 -16.25 -11.73 -3.55
CA LEU A 205 -17.47 -11.37 -2.85
C LEU A 205 -18.61 -11.31 -3.90
N PRO A 206 -19.55 -12.25 -3.90
CA PRO A 206 -20.58 -12.30 -4.91
C PRO A 206 -21.69 -11.28 -4.64
N PHE A 207 -22.43 -10.87 -5.67
CA PHE A 207 -23.55 -9.93 -5.52
C PHE A 207 -24.60 -10.39 -4.50
N HIS A 208 -24.89 -11.69 -4.45
CA HIS A 208 -25.88 -12.24 -3.52
C HIS A 208 -25.43 -12.21 -2.04
N ALA A 209 -24.16 -11.91 -1.74
CA ALA A 209 -23.70 -11.69 -0.36
C ALA A 209 -24.34 -10.45 0.28
N GLY A 210 -24.92 -9.54 -0.53
CA GLY A 210 -25.61 -8.35 -0.05
C GLY A 210 -24.68 -7.36 0.65
N GLY A 211 -25.16 -6.70 1.72
CA GLY A 211 -24.39 -5.71 2.45
C GLY A 211 -23.13 -6.30 3.11
N HIS A 212 -22.01 -5.60 3.01
CA HIS A 212 -20.70 -6.04 3.53
C HIS A 212 -19.95 -4.90 4.22
N PRO A 213 -18.97 -5.17 5.12
CA PRO A 213 -18.30 -4.12 5.89
C PRO A 213 -17.52 -3.11 5.08
N CYS A 214 -17.03 -3.48 3.89
CA CYS A 214 -16.12 -2.67 3.07
C CYS A 214 -16.82 -1.94 1.91
N VAL A 215 -18.09 -1.51 2.06
CA VAL A 215 -18.83 -0.79 0.99
C VAL A 215 -18.28 0.58 0.65
N THR A 216 -17.49 1.20 1.54
CA THR A 216 -17.09 2.61 1.42
C THR A 216 -15.93 2.86 0.47
N GLY A 217 -15.13 1.84 0.15
CA GLY A 217 -14.01 2.00 -0.78
C GLY A 217 -13.02 0.85 -0.75
N PRO A 218 -12.16 0.75 -1.78
CA PRO A 218 -11.06 -0.21 -1.83
C PRO A 218 -9.93 0.21 -0.91
N PHE A 219 -9.14 -0.76 -0.46
CA PHE A 219 -7.91 -0.52 0.30
C PHE A 219 -6.94 -1.69 0.18
N THR A 220 -5.68 -1.41 0.47
CA THR A 220 -4.61 -2.40 0.53
C THR A 220 -3.88 -2.30 1.87
N ILE A 221 -3.65 -3.45 2.50
CA ILE A 221 -2.90 -3.58 3.75
C ILE A 221 -1.56 -4.24 3.41
N LEU A 222 -0.48 -3.56 3.74
CA LEU A 222 0.90 -4.02 3.57
C LEU A 222 1.44 -4.46 4.93
N SER A 223 1.87 -5.72 5.04
CA SER A 223 2.48 -6.28 6.25
C SER A 223 3.96 -6.57 6.01
N PHE A 224 4.78 -6.42 7.03
CA PHE A 224 6.25 -6.55 6.96
C PHE A 224 6.72 -7.65 7.91
N ASN A 225 7.94 -8.17 7.68
CA ASN A 225 8.50 -9.26 8.50
C ASN A 225 9.26 -8.77 9.74
N GLU A 226 9.49 -7.48 9.87
CA GLU A 226 10.20 -6.93 11.03
C GLU A 226 9.32 -7.08 12.29
N ASP A 227 9.94 -7.49 13.38
CA ASP A 227 9.29 -7.56 14.69
C ASP A 227 8.68 -6.19 15.06
N GLU A 228 7.45 -6.20 15.57
CA GLU A 228 6.68 -5.01 15.93
C GLU A 228 6.34 -4.07 14.74
N ALA A 229 6.52 -4.51 13.49
CA ALA A 229 6.11 -3.72 12.34
C ALA A 229 4.57 -3.62 12.28
N VAL A 230 4.06 -2.40 12.32
CA VAL A 230 2.63 -2.14 12.16
C VAL A 230 2.24 -2.29 10.70
N ASP A 231 1.11 -2.94 10.45
CA ASP A 231 0.48 -2.97 9.13
C ASP A 231 0.22 -1.56 8.62
N VAL A 232 0.48 -1.34 7.35
CA VAL A 232 0.25 -0.06 6.68
C VAL A 232 -0.91 -0.20 5.72
N VAL A 233 -1.88 0.69 5.85
CA VAL A 233 -3.03 0.69 4.95
C VAL A 233 -2.91 1.84 3.97
N GLN A 234 -3.14 1.53 2.71
CA GLN A 234 -3.27 2.51 1.63
C GLN A 234 -4.69 2.44 1.06
N ALA A 235 -5.34 3.58 0.93
CA ALA A 235 -6.62 3.74 0.28
C ALA A 235 -6.55 4.92 -0.68
N ASP A 236 -6.93 4.69 -1.94
CA ASP A 236 -6.94 5.73 -2.95
C ASP A 236 -8.27 6.49 -2.95
N THR A 237 -8.16 7.79 -3.10
CA THR A 237 -9.26 8.70 -3.40
C THR A 237 -9.04 9.35 -4.77
N ILE A 238 -10.03 10.05 -5.31
CA ILE A 238 -9.90 10.74 -6.61
C ILE A 238 -8.72 11.71 -6.64
N ALA A 239 -8.42 12.36 -5.52
CA ALA A 239 -7.43 13.44 -5.45
C ALA A 239 -6.13 13.07 -4.73
N SER A 240 -6.10 11.96 -3.98
CA SER A 240 -4.96 11.62 -3.13
C SER A 240 -4.99 10.18 -2.66
N SER A 241 -3.84 9.66 -2.22
CA SER A 241 -3.75 8.40 -1.48
C SER A 241 -3.71 8.70 0.02
N VAL A 242 -4.54 8.02 0.79
CA VAL A 242 -4.55 8.04 2.25
C VAL A 242 -3.70 6.89 2.77
N TRP A 243 -2.78 7.20 3.67
CA TRP A 243 -1.93 6.24 4.35
C TRP A 243 -2.27 6.18 5.83
N VAL A 244 -2.54 4.97 6.33
CA VAL A 244 -2.79 4.71 7.75
C VAL A 244 -1.67 3.84 8.30
N GLU A 245 -0.98 4.36 9.30
CA GLU A 245 0.25 3.79 9.86
C GLU A 245 0.21 3.64 11.39
N ASN A 246 -0.93 3.91 12.00
CA ASN A 246 -1.14 3.68 13.43
C ASN A 246 -1.80 2.32 13.66
N GLU A 247 -1.37 1.62 14.69
CA GLU A 247 -1.77 0.25 15.02
C GLU A 247 -3.28 0.10 15.20
N VAL A 248 -3.93 1.02 15.90
CA VAL A 248 -5.36 0.94 16.19
C VAL A 248 -6.20 0.99 14.91
N THR A 249 -5.91 1.96 14.04
CA THR A 249 -6.67 2.12 12.79
C THR A 249 -6.32 1.04 11.77
N SER A 250 -5.04 0.65 11.64
CA SER A 250 -4.65 -0.42 10.71
C SER A 250 -5.23 -1.76 11.12
N SER A 251 -5.31 -2.07 12.43
CA SER A 251 -6.00 -3.25 12.94
C SER A 251 -7.50 -3.25 12.59
N ALA A 252 -8.17 -2.09 12.69
CA ALA A 252 -9.57 -1.97 12.28
C ALA A 252 -9.78 -2.29 10.79
N TYR A 253 -8.87 -1.87 9.91
CA TYR A 253 -8.90 -2.28 8.50
C TYR A 253 -8.64 -3.79 8.33
N GLY A 254 -7.77 -4.38 9.14
CA GLY A 254 -7.55 -5.82 9.20
C GLY A 254 -8.85 -6.58 9.52
N ASP A 255 -9.55 -6.15 10.56
CA ASP A 255 -10.85 -6.72 10.96
C ASP A 255 -11.92 -6.58 9.87
N LEU A 256 -11.99 -5.41 9.21
CA LEU A 256 -12.90 -5.16 8.08
C LEU A 256 -12.60 -6.11 6.92
N PHE A 257 -11.32 -6.27 6.55
CA PHE A 257 -10.89 -7.20 5.52
C PHE A 257 -11.30 -8.63 5.86
N ASP A 258 -10.99 -9.11 7.07
CA ASP A 258 -11.27 -10.47 7.49
C ASP A 258 -12.78 -10.76 7.55
N ARG A 259 -13.59 -9.79 7.98
CA ARG A 259 -15.05 -9.90 7.96
C ARG A 259 -15.62 -9.97 6.54
N THR A 260 -15.03 -9.23 5.61
CA THR A 260 -15.42 -9.28 4.18
C THR A 260 -14.99 -10.59 3.55
N ALA A 261 -13.78 -11.06 3.82
CA ALA A 261 -13.27 -12.34 3.36
C ALA A 261 -14.14 -13.53 3.84
N ARG A 262 -14.63 -13.50 5.07
CA ARG A 262 -15.55 -14.53 5.61
C ARG A 262 -16.92 -14.54 4.90
N ARG A 263 -17.33 -13.45 4.27
CA ARG A 263 -18.58 -13.36 3.48
C ARG A 263 -18.37 -13.70 2.01
N SER A 264 -17.12 -13.75 1.59
CA SER A 264 -16.75 -14.08 0.22
C SER A 264 -16.79 -15.59 0.00
N LEU A 265 -16.90 -15.99 -1.25
CA LEU A 265 -16.78 -17.37 -1.66
C LEU A 265 -15.42 -17.96 -1.23
N ALA A 266 -15.37 -19.25 -0.95
CA ALA A 266 -14.11 -19.95 -0.81
C ALA A 266 -13.30 -19.86 -2.13
N GLN A 267 -11.97 -20.04 -2.06
CA GLN A 267 -11.13 -19.91 -3.25
C GLN A 267 -11.60 -20.79 -4.42
N ARG A 268 -11.97 -22.04 -4.14
CA ARG A 268 -12.47 -22.98 -5.15
C ARG A 268 -13.74 -22.46 -5.85
N ASP A 269 -14.69 -21.95 -5.07
CA ASP A 269 -15.96 -21.47 -5.59
C ASP A 269 -15.78 -20.11 -6.31
N SER A 270 -14.79 -19.31 -5.86
CA SER A 270 -14.38 -18.08 -6.54
C SER A 270 -13.82 -18.37 -7.94
N VAL A 271 -12.97 -19.39 -8.06
CA VAL A 271 -12.45 -19.87 -9.36
C VAL A 271 -13.57 -20.31 -10.28
N GLN A 272 -14.55 -21.05 -9.75
CA GLN A 272 -15.72 -21.48 -10.53
C GLN A 272 -16.55 -20.29 -11.01
N LEU A 273 -16.76 -19.26 -10.17
CA LEU A 273 -17.48 -18.06 -10.57
C LEU A 273 -16.70 -17.26 -11.63
N ILE A 274 -15.38 -17.11 -11.49
CA ILE A 274 -14.54 -16.45 -12.49
C ILE A 274 -14.64 -17.16 -13.85
N GLU A 275 -14.56 -18.48 -13.83
CA GLU A 275 -14.70 -19.29 -15.06
C GLU A 275 -16.08 -19.14 -15.70
N ALA A 276 -17.16 -19.14 -14.90
CA ALA A 276 -18.52 -18.93 -15.41
C ALA A 276 -18.65 -17.54 -16.07
N ILE A 277 -18.16 -16.47 -15.40
CA ILE A 277 -18.17 -15.11 -15.97
C ILE A 277 -17.36 -15.05 -17.27
N ARG A 278 -16.20 -15.72 -17.34
CA ARG A 278 -15.36 -15.80 -18.54
C ARG A 278 -16.11 -16.42 -19.73
N GLN A 279 -16.98 -17.38 -19.47
CA GLN A 279 -17.80 -18.03 -20.51
C GLN A 279 -19.01 -17.20 -20.96
N GLU A 280 -19.48 -16.28 -20.09
CA GLU A 280 -20.61 -15.39 -20.39
C GLU A 280 -20.22 -14.22 -21.32
N ILE A 281 -18.95 -13.83 -21.38
CA ILE A 281 -18.42 -12.68 -22.12
C ILE A 281 -17.59 -13.15 -23.32
#